data_34a6761d577aff4af8825b12f52ce537
#
_entry.id   34a6761d577aff4af8825b12f52ce537
#
_cell.length_a   1.000
_cell.length_b   1.000
_cell.length_c   1.000
_cell.angle_alpha   90.00
_cell.angle_beta   90.00
_cell.angle_gamma   90.00
#
_symmetry.space_group_name_H-M   'P 1'
#
loop_
_entity.id
_entity.type
_entity.pdbx_description
1 polymer ?
#
loop_
_entity_poly.entity_id
_entity_poly.type
_entity_poly.pdbx_seq_one_letter_code
_entity_poly.pdbx_strand_id
1 'polypeptide(L)'
;MSRPRGVTTVVRMTDLRMERDPEHPAGADLTDAIEAPSTHHTVPSKESESYTHGHHESVLRAHRARTAQNSAGFLLPHLRDDMTLLDVGCGPGTVTVDLARILAGGEVVGVDASETVLDAARNHADAVGFTNVRFEQANAYELPFEDDTFDVVYAHQLLQHLSDPVAALREMKRVARPGGLVAVRDADYAAMAWYPDSPGLTEWNTLYHEVTHAYGFEPDAGRHLLSWVQQAGFDVQQTVPSASSWCYATPTDRQWWGQVWAERCVASNFAGQAKESGLADDVALEQLAQDWLTWAQAPDGWFAILHGEVLARA
;
A
#
# COMPACT_ATOMS: atom_id res chain seq x y z
N MET A 1 -41.14 8.57 -7.27
CA MET A 1 -40.10 9.40 -6.60
C MET A 1 -38.73 8.90 -7.10
N SER A 2 -38.14 9.68 -8.02
CA SER A 2 -36.94 9.31 -8.78
C SER A 2 -35.68 9.66 -7.99
N ARG A 3 -34.74 8.73 -7.88
CA ARG A 3 -33.41 8.96 -7.29
C ARG A 3 -32.51 9.68 -8.31
N PRO A 4 -31.69 10.65 -7.93
CA PRO A 4 -30.76 11.30 -8.84
C PRO A 4 -29.58 10.35 -9.12
N ARG A 5 -29.22 10.19 -10.40
CA ARG A 5 -28.02 9.50 -10.87
C ARG A 5 -26.82 10.43 -10.67
N GLY A 6 -25.84 10.04 -9.86
CA GLY A 6 -24.56 10.72 -9.77
C GLY A 6 -23.78 10.55 -11.08
N VAL A 7 -23.42 11.67 -11.69
CA VAL A 7 -22.58 11.73 -12.89
C VAL A 7 -21.11 11.75 -12.44
N THR A 8 -20.40 10.65 -12.64
CA THR A 8 -18.94 10.60 -12.49
C THR A 8 -18.33 11.13 -13.80
N THR A 9 -17.83 12.36 -13.78
CA THR A 9 -17.11 12.94 -14.91
C THR A 9 -15.67 12.47 -14.87
N VAL A 10 -15.32 11.52 -15.74
CA VAL A 10 -13.93 11.17 -16.03
C VAL A 10 -13.41 12.17 -17.07
N VAL A 11 -12.53 13.08 -16.68
CA VAL A 11 -11.83 13.96 -17.60
C VAL A 11 -10.65 13.19 -18.20
N ARG A 12 -10.76 12.80 -19.47
CA ARG A 12 -9.61 12.33 -20.26
C ARG A 12 -8.81 13.54 -20.72
N MET A 13 -7.59 13.67 -20.22
CA MET A 13 -6.59 14.57 -20.81
C MET A 13 -5.93 13.86 -22.00
N THR A 14 -6.46 14.10 -23.20
CA THR A 14 -5.76 13.89 -24.47
C THR A 14 -5.60 15.26 -25.12
N ASP A 15 -4.36 15.53 -25.59
CA ASP A 15 -3.92 16.72 -26.35
C ASP A 15 -3.54 17.98 -25.55
N LEU A 16 -2.36 17.92 -24.93
CA LEU A 16 -1.50 19.09 -24.76
C LEU A 16 -0.11 18.74 -25.31
N ARG A 17 0.14 19.15 -26.56
CA ARG A 17 1.52 19.22 -27.09
C ARG A 17 2.22 20.37 -26.36
N MET A 18 3.20 20.06 -25.53
CA MET A 18 4.16 21.05 -25.05
C MET A 18 5.24 21.26 -26.13
N GLU A 19 5.30 22.45 -26.65
CA GLU A 19 6.45 22.96 -27.41
C GLU A 19 7.63 23.08 -26.44
N ARG A 20 8.78 22.54 -26.85
CA ARG A 20 10.04 22.63 -26.11
C ARG A 20 10.67 23.98 -26.39
N ASP A 21 10.92 24.74 -25.34
CA ASP A 21 11.78 25.93 -25.38
C ASP A 21 13.27 25.48 -25.26
N PRO A 22 14.13 25.84 -26.21
CA PRO A 22 15.53 25.41 -26.20
C PRO A 22 16.43 26.54 -25.69
N GLU A 23 16.57 26.75 -24.37
CA GLU A 23 17.72 27.47 -23.82
C GLU A 23 17.78 27.36 -22.30
N HIS A 24 18.62 26.43 -21.81
CA HIS A 24 19.25 26.58 -20.51
C HIS A 24 20.65 25.95 -20.54
N PRO A 25 21.71 26.69 -20.18
CA PRO A 25 23.07 26.18 -20.26
C PRO A 25 23.41 25.28 -19.08
N ALA A 26 24.18 24.23 -19.41
CA ALA A 26 24.79 23.32 -18.46
C ALA A 26 25.91 23.99 -17.64
N GLY A 27 26.06 23.56 -16.39
CA GLY A 27 27.37 23.60 -15.71
C GLY A 27 27.39 24.28 -14.35
N ALA A 28 27.36 23.49 -13.28
CA ALA A 28 28.22 23.69 -12.09
C ALA A 28 28.37 22.34 -11.38
N ASP A 29 29.59 21.86 -11.41
CA ASP A 29 30.11 20.73 -10.64
C ASP A 29 30.26 21.19 -9.16
N LEU A 30 29.56 20.53 -8.24
CA LEU A 30 29.74 20.70 -6.79
C LEU A 30 29.88 19.30 -6.17
N THR A 31 31.09 18.73 -6.34
CA THR A 31 31.59 17.66 -5.49
C THR A 31 32.21 18.27 -4.24
N ASP A 32 31.44 18.41 -3.18
CA ASP A 32 31.97 18.50 -1.81
C ASP A 32 31.25 17.44 -0.96
N ALA A 33 32.00 16.37 -0.67
CA ALA A 33 31.59 15.27 0.17
C ALA A 33 31.51 15.73 1.63
N ILE A 34 30.30 15.82 2.17
CA ILE A 34 30.09 15.87 3.63
C ILE A 34 29.94 14.42 4.09
N GLU A 35 30.98 13.89 4.76
CA GLU A 35 30.90 12.63 5.49
C GLU A 35 29.91 12.77 6.65
N ALA A 36 28.74 12.14 6.53
CA ALA A 36 27.83 11.93 7.64
C ALA A 36 28.34 10.79 8.54
N PRO A 37 28.17 10.86 9.87
CA PRO A 37 28.58 9.79 10.77
C PRO A 37 27.75 8.53 10.51
N SER A 38 28.43 7.45 10.14
CA SER A 38 27.85 6.13 9.93
C SER A 38 27.45 5.50 11.26
N THR A 39 26.20 5.65 11.66
CA THR A 39 25.58 4.75 12.62
C THR A 39 25.19 3.50 11.85
N HIS A 40 25.94 2.42 12.01
CA HIS A 40 25.59 1.10 11.46
C HIS A 40 24.33 0.57 12.16
N HIS A 41 23.15 0.95 11.65
CA HIS A 41 21.97 0.14 11.87
C HIS A 41 22.06 -1.03 10.88
N THR A 42 22.16 -2.24 11.40
CA THR A 42 22.07 -3.45 10.60
C THR A 42 20.66 -3.51 10.01
N VAL A 43 20.54 -3.31 8.70
CA VAL A 43 19.31 -3.58 7.97
C VAL A 43 18.90 -5.03 8.24
N PRO A 44 17.65 -5.32 8.65
CA PRO A 44 17.18 -6.67 8.87
C PRO A 44 17.41 -7.55 7.64
N SER A 45 17.74 -8.81 7.83
CA SER A 45 17.80 -9.75 6.71
C SER A 45 16.40 -9.93 6.11
N LYS A 46 16.29 -10.21 4.80
CA LYS A 46 15.02 -10.47 4.10
C LYS A 46 14.15 -11.55 4.77
N GLU A 47 14.74 -12.38 5.63
CA GLU A 47 14.06 -13.43 6.40
C GLU A 47 13.43 -12.92 7.72
N SER A 48 13.76 -11.71 8.16
CA SER A 48 13.35 -11.16 9.48
C SER A 48 12.73 -9.77 9.39
N GLU A 49 12.17 -9.36 8.23
CA GLU A 49 11.51 -8.07 8.08
C GLU A 49 10.33 -7.95 9.04
N SER A 50 10.34 -6.90 9.87
CA SER A 50 9.28 -6.63 10.84
C SER A 50 8.31 -5.60 10.27
N TYR A 51 7.09 -6.04 9.94
CA TYR A 51 6.02 -5.18 9.43
C TYR A 51 5.74 -4.01 10.40
N THR A 52 5.93 -2.77 9.95
CA THR A 52 5.87 -1.55 10.79
C THR A 52 4.53 -1.39 11.52
N HIS A 53 3.41 -1.73 10.89
CA HIS A 53 2.12 -1.66 11.59
C HIS A 53 1.86 -2.85 12.51
N GLY A 54 2.50 -4.01 12.29
CA GLY A 54 2.22 -5.25 13.01
C GLY A 54 0.79 -5.74 12.76
N HIS A 55 0.32 -6.62 13.66
CA HIS A 55 -1.01 -7.23 13.57
C HIS A 55 -1.91 -6.81 14.74
N HIS A 56 -1.68 -5.61 15.30
CA HIS A 56 -2.57 -5.05 16.34
C HIS A 56 -4.00 -4.89 15.82
N GLU A 57 -5.01 -5.02 16.68
CA GLU A 57 -6.43 -4.97 16.29
C GLU A 57 -6.80 -3.69 15.50
N SER A 58 -6.19 -2.53 15.82
CA SER A 58 -6.39 -1.30 15.07
C SER A 58 -5.94 -1.41 13.61
N VAL A 59 -4.87 -2.18 13.34
CA VAL A 59 -4.36 -2.44 11.99
C VAL A 59 -5.31 -3.39 11.26
N LEU A 60 -5.68 -4.50 11.89
CA LEU A 60 -6.61 -5.49 11.31
C LEU A 60 -8.00 -4.86 11.04
N ARG A 61 -8.47 -3.96 11.91
CA ARG A 61 -9.72 -3.21 11.71
C ARG A 61 -9.65 -2.32 10.46
N ALA A 62 -8.52 -1.63 10.23
CA ALA A 62 -8.31 -0.86 9.02
C ALA A 62 -8.24 -1.75 7.77
N HIS A 63 -7.64 -2.93 7.87
CA HIS A 63 -7.61 -3.89 6.76
C HIS A 63 -9.01 -4.44 6.44
N ARG A 64 -9.84 -4.71 7.44
CA ARG A 64 -11.23 -5.18 7.25
C ARG A 64 -12.15 -4.17 6.53
N ALA A 65 -11.78 -2.88 6.50
CA ALA A 65 -12.51 -1.85 5.74
C ALA A 65 -12.14 -1.82 4.25
N ARG A 66 -11.12 -2.58 3.84
CA ARG A 66 -10.69 -2.68 2.45
C ARG A 66 -11.63 -3.62 1.69
N THR A 67 -11.92 -3.23 0.46
CA THR A 67 -12.73 -4.00 -0.49
C THR A 67 -12.03 -4.05 -1.85
N ALA A 68 -12.39 -4.97 -2.73
CA ALA A 68 -11.87 -4.96 -4.09
C ALA A 68 -12.15 -3.63 -4.80
N GLN A 69 -13.29 -2.99 -4.51
CA GLN A 69 -13.66 -1.71 -5.15
C GLN A 69 -12.74 -0.56 -4.72
N ASN A 70 -12.38 -0.44 -3.45
CA ASN A 70 -11.55 0.68 -2.96
C ASN A 70 -10.04 0.41 -2.99
N SER A 71 -9.62 -0.85 -3.17
CA SER A 71 -8.22 -1.27 -3.14
C SER A 71 -7.70 -1.78 -4.49
N ALA A 72 -8.56 -2.38 -5.32
CA ALA A 72 -8.22 -2.96 -6.62
C ALA A 72 -9.06 -2.36 -7.77
N GLY A 73 -9.73 -1.22 -7.56
CA GLY A 73 -10.64 -0.61 -8.53
C GLY A 73 -10.04 -0.40 -9.92
N PHE A 74 -8.74 -0.08 -10.01
CA PHE A 74 -8.00 0.08 -11.26
C PHE A 74 -7.80 -1.25 -12.01
N LEU A 75 -7.78 -2.37 -11.30
CA LEU A 75 -7.63 -3.72 -11.84
C LEU A 75 -8.98 -4.32 -12.30
N LEU A 76 -10.09 -4.03 -11.60
CA LEU A 76 -11.38 -4.68 -11.81
C LEU A 76 -11.87 -4.69 -13.28
N PRO A 77 -11.69 -3.63 -14.09
CA PRO A 77 -12.13 -3.62 -15.50
C PRO A 77 -11.38 -4.63 -16.40
N HIS A 78 -10.27 -5.19 -15.92
CA HIS A 78 -9.41 -6.12 -16.66
C HIS A 78 -9.64 -7.57 -16.27
N LEU A 79 -10.46 -7.83 -15.24
CA LEU A 79 -10.76 -9.18 -14.76
C LEU A 79 -11.85 -9.85 -15.59
N ARG A 80 -11.70 -11.15 -15.80
CA ARG A 80 -12.73 -12.06 -16.32
C ARG A 80 -12.97 -13.13 -15.28
N ASP A 81 -14.16 -13.66 -15.21
CA ASP A 81 -14.62 -14.62 -14.20
C ASP A 81 -13.83 -15.96 -14.17
N ASP A 82 -13.20 -16.31 -15.28
CA ASP A 82 -12.43 -17.55 -15.48
C ASP A 82 -10.93 -17.46 -15.14
N MET A 83 -10.45 -16.27 -14.72
CA MET A 83 -9.02 -16.02 -14.44
C MET A 83 -8.56 -16.63 -13.13
N THR A 84 -7.28 -17.02 -13.10
CA THR A 84 -6.55 -17.35 -11.85
C THR A 84 -5.83 -16.12 -11.33
N LEU A 85 -5.96 -15.83 -10.02
CA LEU A 85 -5.35 -14.66 -9.40
C LEU A 85 -4.55 -15.03 -8.15
N LEU A 86 -3.34 -14.45 -8.04
CA LEU A 86 -2.53 -14.45 -6.81
C LEU A 86 -2.60 -13.07 -6.16
N ASP A 87 -2.96 -13.02 -4.87
CA ASP A 87 -2.94 -11.83 -4.02
C ASP A 87 -1.75 -11.93 -3.05
N VAL A 88 -0.69 -11.17 -3.30
CA VAL A 88 0.57 -11.20 -2.54
C VAL A 88 0.51 -10.17 -1.40
N GLY A 89 0.69 -10.63 -0.15
CA GLY A 89 0.47 -9.81 1.04
C GLY A 89 -1.02 -9.61 1.32
N CYS A 90 -1.80 -10.69 1.22
CA CYS A 90 -3.27 -10.67 1.28
C CYS A 90 -3.84 -10.22 2.63
N GLY A 91 -3.01 -10.23 3.70
CA GLY A 91 -3.44 -9.88 5.05
C GLY A 91 -4.65 -10.73 5.50
N PRO A 92 -5.68 -10.14 6.15
CA PRO A 92 -6.87 -10.87 6.63
C PRO A 92 -7.86 -11.25 5.50
N GLY A 93 -7.45 -11.17 4.23
CA GLY A 93 -8.14 -11.75 3.08
C GLY A 93 -9.41 -11.01 2.61
N THR A 94 -9.70 -9.80 3.09
CA THR A 94 -10.95 -9.11 2.73
C THR A 94 -11.02 -8.75 1.24
N VAL A 95 -9.93 -8.23 0.68
CA VAL A 95 -9.82 -7.94 -0.76
C VAL A 95 -9.77 -9.23 -1.56
N THR A 96 -9.01 -10.22 -1.09
CA THR A 96 -8.87 -11.55 -1.72
C THR A 96 -10.22 -12.25 -1.90
N VAL A 97 -11.06 -12.24 -0.85
CA VAL A 97 -12.41 -12.84 -0.87
C VAL A 97 -13.35 -12.06 -1.80
N ASP A 98 -13.26 -10.74 -1.84
CA ASP A 98 -14.02 -9.94 -2.81
C ASP A 98 -13.60 -10.23 -4.26
N LEU A 99 -12.28 -10.44 -4.51
CA LEU A 99 -11.77 -10.85 -5.81
C LEU A 99 -12.24 -12.26 -6.19
N ALA A 100 -12.28 -13.21 -5.24
CA ALA A 100 -12.83 -14.54 -5.46
C ALA A 100 -14.32 -14.53 -5.85
N ARG A 101 -15.09 -13.57 -5.31
CA ARG A 101 -16.48 -13.35 -5.74
C ARG A 101 -16.58 -12.91 -7.19
N ILE A 102 -15.66 -12.07 -7.66
CA ILE A 102 -15.61 -11.55 -9.04
C ILE A 102 -15.15 -12.64 -10.00
N LEU A 103 -14.21 -13.49 -9.57
CA LEU A 103 -13.61 -14.57 -10.36
C LEU A 103 -14.31 -15.92 -10.07
N ALA A 104 -15.64 -15.93 -10.13
CA ALA A 104 -16.44 -17.07 -9.69
C ALA A 104 -16.20 -18.38 -10.47
N GLY A 105 -15.70 -18.30 -11.69
CA GLY A 105 -15.32 -19.43 -12.54
C GLY A 105 -13.82 -19.76 -12.51
N GLY A 106 -13.02 -18.94 -11.81
CA GLY A 106 -11.58 -19.08 -11.66
C GLY A 106 -11.17 -19.47 -10.24
N GLU A 107 -9.89 -19.29 -9.93
CA GLU A 107 -9.31 -19.57 -8.61
C GLU A 107 -8.53 -18.36 -8.10
N VAL A 108 -8.64 -18.04 -6.79
CA VAL A 108 -7.86 -17.00 -6.13
C VAL A 108 -7.01 -17.61 -5.03
N VAL A 109 -5.73 -17.25 -5.02
CA VAL A 109 -4.78 -17.64 -3.98
C VAL A 109 -4.34 -16.38 -3.26
N GLY A 110 -4.50 -16.33 -1.94
CA GLY A 110 -3.93 -15.29 -1.09
C GLY A 110 -2.68 -15.81 -0.41
N VAL A 111 -1.58 -15.04 -0.44
CA VAL A 111 -0.38 -15.38 0.33
C VAL A 111 0.03 -14.24 1.25
N ASP A 112 0.53 -14.61 2.44
CA ASP A 112 1.09 -13.68 3.42
C ASP A 112 2.21 -14.38 4.20
N ALA A 113 3.15 -13.62 4.75
CA ALA A 113 4.23 -14.17 5.56
C ALA A 113 3.75 -14.62 6.95
N SER A 114 2.63 -14.09 7.45
CA SER A 114 2.08 -14.31 8.78
C SER A 114 0.96 -15.34 8.79
N GLU A 115 1.23 -16.54 9.33
CA GLU A 115 0.21 -17.57 9.49
C GLU A 115 -0.98 -17.12 10.35
N THR A 116 -0.73 -16.31 11.39
CA THR A 116 -1.80 -15.76 12.24
C THR A 116 -2.80 -14.91 11.46
N VAL A 117 -2.32 -14.16 10.47
CA VAL A 117 -3.19 -13.33 9.61
C VAL A 117 -3.94 -14.21 8.62
N LEU A 118 -3.31 -15.26 8.12
CA LEU A 118 -3.94 -16.23 7.22
C LEU A 118 -5.06 -17.02 7.90
N ASP A 119 -4.96 -17.31 9.18
CA ASP A 119 -6.06 -17.90 9.95
C ASP A 119 -7.30 -16.99 9.96
N ALA A 120 -7.10 -15.67 10.11
CA ALA A 120 -8.19 -14.71 10.00
C ALA A 120 -8.79 -14.67 8.58
N ALA A 121 -7.95 -14.79 7.53
CA ALA A 121 -8.38 -14.83 6.14
C ALA A 121 -9.20 -16.09 5.82
N ARG A 122 -8.75 -17.27 6.29
CA ARG A 122 -9.49 -18.55 6.15
C ARG A 122 -10.85 -18.47 6.83
N ASN A 123 -10.89 -18.00 8.09
CA ASN A 123 -12.14 -17.82 8.84
C ASN A 123 -13.09 -16.84 8.13
N HIS A 124 -12.58 -15.80 7.49
CA HIS A 124 -13.38 -14.86 6.73
C HIS A 124 -14.00 -15.53 5.48
N ALA A 125 -13.19 -16.25 4.70
CA ALA A 125 -13.67 -16.98 3.52
C ALA A 125 -14.73 -18.03 3.86
N ASP A 126 -14.51 -18.81 4.93
CA ASP A 126 -15.46 -19.80 5.42
C ASP A 126 -16.79 -19.17 5.84
N ALA A 127 -16.74 -18.03 6.54
CA ALA A 127 -17.94 -17.30 6.99
C ALA A 127 -18.82 -16.79 5.85
N VAL A 128 -18.23 -16.49 4.68
CA VAL A 128 -18.96 -16.04 3.49
C VAL A 128 -19.23 -17.16 2.47
N GLY A 129 -18.67 -18.36 2.69
CA GLY A 129 -18.97 -19.57 1.93
C GLY A 129 -18.33 -19.65 0.55
N PHE A 130 -17.21 -18.97 0.29
CA PHE A 130 -16.46 -19.08 -0.96
C PHE A 130 -15.52 -20.30 -0.93
N THR A 131 -15.53 -21.10 -1.99
CA THR A 131 -14.72 -22.32 -2.13
C THR A 131 -13.63 -22.20 -3.20
N ASN A 132 -13.65 -21.13 -3.99
CA ASN A 132 -12.66 -20.85 -5.03
C ASN A 132 -11.52 -19.94 -4.54
N VAL A 133 -11.30 -19.86 -3.24
CA VAL A 133 -10.19 -19.12 -2.61
C VAL A 133 -9.45 -20.02 -1.64
N ARG A 134 -8.12 -19.93 -1.64
CA ARG A 134 -7.25 -20.57 -0.64
C ARG A 134 -6.17 -19.61 -0.17
N PHE A 135 -5.61 -19.90 1.02
CA PHE A 135 -4.60 -19.07 1.66
C PHE A 135 -3.40 -19.91 2.07
N GLU A 136 -2.20 -19.45 1.70
CA GLU A 136 -0.93 -20.15 1.92
C GLU A 136 0.11 -19.19 2.51
N GLN A 137 0.96 -19.70 3.41
CA GLN A 137 2.08 -18.93 3.91
C GLN A 137 3.18 -18.87 2.85
N ALA A 138 3.64 -17.66 2.50
CA ALA A 138 4.71 -17.48 1.55
C ALA A 138 5.50 -16.19 1.79
N ASN A 139 6.76 -16.21 1.33
CA ASN A 139 7.61 -15.04 1.26
C ASN A 139 7.45 -14.38 -0.13
N ALA A 140 7.20 -13.06 -0.17
CA ALA A 140 7.04 -12.31 -1.42
C ALA A 140 8.31 -12.32 -2.30
N TYR A 141 9.48 -12.62 -1.72
CA TYR A 141 10.75 -12.73 -2.45
C TYR A 141 11.01 -14.13 -3.03
N GLU A 142 10.23 -15.13 -2.65
CA GLU A 142 10.36 -16.52 -3.08
C GLU A 142 8.98 -17.19 -3.03
N LEU A 143 8.18 -16.92 -4.07
CA LEU A 143 6.81 -17.42 -4.16
C LEU A 143 6.83 -18.93 -4.51
N PRO A 144 6.10 -19.80 -3.76
CA PRO A 144 6.15 -21.25 -3.92
C PRO A 144 5.30 -21.74 -5.11
N PHE A 145 5.34 -21.01 -6.22
CA PHE A 145 4.59 -21.33 -7.43
C PHE A 145 5.55 -21.44 -8.62
N GLU A 146 5.18 -22.26 -9.59
CA GLU A 146 5.88 -22.39 -10.85
C GLU A 146 5.79 -21.10 -11.67
N ASP A 147 6.73 -20.93 -12.63
CA ASP A 147 6.66 -19.86 -13.61
C ASP A 147 5.33 -19.92 -14.37
N ASP A 148 4.86 -18.79 -14.85
CA ASP A 148 3.70 -18.71 -15.75
C ASP A 148 2.39 -19.34 -15.19
N THR A 149 2.17 -19.26 -13.88
CA THR A 149 1.04 -19.93 -13.20
C THR A 149 -0.26 -19.11 -13.23
N PHE A 150 -0.19 -17.78 -13.00
CA PHE A 150 -1.36 -16.94 -12.77
C PHE A 150 -1.67 -16.01 -13.93
N ASP A 151 -2.95 -15.79 -14.23
CA ASP A 151 -3.40 -14.77 -15.18
C ASP A 151 -3.23 -13.37 -14.62
N VAL A 152 -3.35 -13.22 -13.28
CA VAL A 152 -3.22 -11.95 -12.56
C VAL A 152 -2.41 -12.17 -11.27
N VAL A 153 -1.45 -11.28 -11.01
CA VAL A 153 -0.73 -11.19 -9.73
C VAL A 153 -0.95 -9.79 -9.18
N TYR A 154 -1.51 -9.71 -8.00
CA TYR A 154 -1.93 -8.47 -7.35
C TYR A 154 -1.21 -8.27 -6.01
N ALA A 155 -0.89 -7.03 -5.66
CA ALA A 155 -0.45 -6.66 -4.33
C ALA A 155 -0.99 -5.27 -3.95
N HIS A 156 -1.41 -5.11 -2.68
CA HIS A 156 -1.94 -3.87 -2.16
C HIS A 156 -1.31 -3.50 -0.82
N GLN A 157 -0.62 -2.36 -0.80
CA GLN A 157 0.11 -1.86 0.38
C GLN A 157 1.06 -2.93 0.96
N LEU A 158 1.82 -3.56 0.07
CA LEU A 158 2.85 -4.54 0.39
C LEU A 158 4.24 -3.95 0.17
N LEU A 159 4.49 -3.37 -1.02
CA LEU A 159 5.84 -3.00 -1.46
C LEU A 159 6.46 -1.92 -0.56
N GLN A 160 5.65 -1.07 0.04
CA GLN A 160 6.06 -0.07 1.02
C GLN A 160 6.68 -0.68 2.31
N HIS A 161 6.50 -1.97 2.56
CA HIS A 161 6.98 -2.69 3.73
C HIS A 161 8.09 -3.69 3.42
N LEU A 162 8.63 -3.64 2.21
CA LEU A 162 9.70 -4.53 1.75
C LEU A 162 11.00 -3.75 1.57
N SER A 163 12.11 -4.34 2.00
CA SER A 163 13.46 -3.75 1.82
C SER A 163 13.96 -3.82 0.37
N ASP A 164 13.41 -4.76 -0.44
CA ASP A 164 13.74 -4.92 -1.86
C ASP A 164 12.45 -5.12 -2.70
N PRO A 165 11.63 -4.07 -2.87
CA PRO A 165 10.38 -4.17 -3.62
C PRO A 165 10.57 -4.62 -5.08
N VAL A 166 11.74 -4.33 -5.66
CA VAL A 166 12.08 -4.76 -7.03
C VAL A 166 12.27 -6.28 -7.12
N ALA A 167 12.86 -6.91 -6.08
CA ALA A 167 12.98 -8.37 -6.04
C ALA A 167 11.60 -9.04 -5.93
N ALA A 168 10.70 -8.52 -5.08
CA ALA A 168 9.33 -9.01 -4.98
C ALA A 168 8.57 -8.85 -6.31
N LEU A 169 8.74 -7.72 -7.01
CA LEU A 169 8.13 -7.50 -8.32
C LEU A 169 8.66 -8.47 -9.39
N ARG A 170 9.93 -8.89 -9.32
CA ARG A 170 10.48 -9.93 -10.21
C ARG A 170 9.84 -11.29 -9.96
N GLU A 171 9.61 -11.65 -8.70
CA GLU A 171 8.88 -12.87 -8.35
C GLU A 171 7.41 -12.81 -8.80
N MET A 172 6.73 -11.68 -8.59
CA MET A 172 5.37 -11.48 -9.10
C MET A 172 5.32 -11.62 -10.64
N LYS A 173 6.34 -11.10 -11.34
CA LYS A 173 6.45 -11.25 -12.79
C LYS A 173 6.70 -12.70 -13.20
N ARG A 174 7.58 -13.42 -12.48
CA ARG A 174 7.91 -14.84 -12.78
C ARG A 174 6.68 -15.73 -12.72
N VAL A 175 5.85 -15.58 -11.69
CA VAL A 175 4.67 -16.43 -11.51
C VAL A 175 3.47 -15.99 -12.36
N ALA A 176 3.52 -14.81 -12.96
CA ALA A 176 2.51 -14.34 -13.92
C ALA A 176 2.75 -14.96 -15.30
N ARG A 177 1.68 -15.38 -15.96
CA ARG A 177 1.75 -15.91 -17.34
C ARG A 177 2.22 -14.86 -18.32
N PRO A 178 2.89 -15.23 -19.41
CA PRO A 178 3.21 -14.30 -20.50
C PRO A 178 1.96 -13.56 -20.99
N GLY A 179 1.98 -12.23 -20.94
CA GLY A 179 0.83 -11.37 -21.23
C GLY A 179 -0.21 -11.28 -20.13
N GLY A 180 -0.02 -11.98 -19.02
CA GLY A 180 -0.79 -11.82 -17.77
C GLY A 180 -0.59 -10.44 -17.15
N LEU A 181 -1.31 -10.14 -16.08
CA LEU A 181 -1.31 -8.84 -15.43
C LEU A 181 -0.59 -8.90 -14.09
N VAL A 182 0.31 -7.93 -13.84
CA VAL A 182 0.81 -7.62 -12.52
C VAL A 182 0.25 -6.25 -12.12
N ALA A 183 -0.46 -6.18 -11.01
CA ALA A 183 -1.17 -5.00 -10.55
C ALA A 183 -0.73 -4.67 -9.11
N VAL A 184 -0.19 -3.49 -8.90
CA VAL A 184 0.31 -3.05 -7.59
C VAL A 184 -0.26 -1.70 -7.22
N ARG A 185 -0.55 -1.51 -5.91
CA ARG A 185 -1.07 -0.27 -5.35
C ARG A 185 -0.51 -0.06 -3.95
N ASP A 186 0.21 1.05 -3.74
CA ASP A 186 0.76 1.43 -2.44
C ASP A 186 0.47 2.89 -2.11
N ALA A 187 0.47 3.20 -0.80
CA ALA A 187 0.26 4.56 -0.31
C ALA A 187 1.50 5.43 -0.54
N ASP A 188 1.27 6.73 -0.54
CA ASP A 188 2.29 7.78 -0.59
C ASP A 188 2.08 8.70 0.62
N TYR A 189 2.85 8.51 1.69
CA TYR A 189 2.66 9.21 2.94
C TYR A 189 3.05 10.69 2.86
N ALA A 190 4.05 11.06 2.06
CA ALA A 190 4.39 12.46 1.86
C ALA A 190 3.35 13.21 0.99
N ALA A 191 2.50 12.48 0.27
CA ALA A 191 1.36 13.05 -0.47
C ALA A 191 0.04 13.01 0.32
N MET A 192 0.04 12.58 1.57
CA MET A 192 -1.14 12.70 2.44
C MET A 192 -1.43 14.17 2.71
N ALA A 193 -2.71 14.51 2.75
CA ALA A 193 -3.15 15.87 3.02
C ALA A 193 -4.31 15.87 4.02
N TRP A 194 -4.34 16.89 4.86
CA TRP A 194 -5.38 17.05 5.88
C TRP A 194 -5.76 18.50 6.09
N TYR A 195 -6.97 18.68 6.60
CA TYR A 195 -7.51 19.94 7.08
C TYR A 195 -8.30 19.69 8.37
N PRO A 196 -8.30 20.59 9.37
CA PRO A 196 -7.47 21.81 9.45
C PRO A 196 -5.98 21.50 9.60
N ASP A 197 -5.14 22.53 9.40
CA ASP A 197 -3.71 22.43 9.67
C ASP A 197 -3.49 21.94 11.11
N SER A 198 -2.65 20.92 11.26
CA SER A 198 -2.37 20.27 12.53
C SER A 198 -0.86 20.04 12.66
N PRO A 199 -0.19 20.79 13.56
CA PRO A 199 1.23 20.52 13.84
C PRO A 199 1.46 19.07 14.29
N GLY A 200 0.57 18.49 15.11
CA GLY A 200 0.70 17.11 15.58
C GLY A 200 0.57 16.08 14.46
N LEU A 201 -0.31 16.28 13.47
CA LEU A 201 -0.35 15.39 12.30
C LEU A 201 0.89 15.54 11.42
N THR A 202 1.47 16.74 11.34
CA THR A 202 2.74 16.97 10.65
C THR A 202 3.89 16.23 11.35
N GLU A 203 3.96 16.32 12.69
CA GLU A 203 4.94 15.62 13.51
C GLU A 203 4.78 14.10 13.39
N TRP A 204 3.54 13.60 13.46
CA TRP A 204 3.23 12.19 13.22
C TRP A 204 3.74 11.72 11.85
N ASN A 205 3.49 12.47 10.79
CA ASN A 205 3.91 12.09 9.44
C ASN A 205 5.43 12.08 9.32
N THR A 206 6.12 13.06 9.92
CA THR A 206 7.59 13.13 10.00
C THR A 206 8.14 11.90 10.74
N LEU A 207 7.63 11.63 11.96
CA LEU A 207 8.06 10.47 12.74
C LEU A 207 7.81 9.15 12.00
N TYR A 208 6.69 9.03 11.28
CA TYR A 208 6.39 7.82 10.49
C TYR A 208 7.45 7.58 9.41
N HIS A 209 7.90 8.63 8.71
CA HIS A 209 8.98 8.54 7.73
C HIS A 209 10.31 8.15 8.39
N GLU A 210 10.67 8.79 9.48
CA GLU A 210 11.92 8.49 10.19
C GLU A 210 11.96 7.04 10.69
N VAL A 211 10.88 6.56 11.28
CA VAL A 211 10.77 5.18 11.75
C VAL A 211 10.85 4.19 10.59
N THR A 212 10.05 4.38 9.54
CA THR A 212 10.02 3.45 8.41
C THR A 212 11.36 3.39 7.67
N HIS A 213 12.01 4.53 7.45
CA HIS A 213 13.34 4.58 6.83
C HIS A 213 14.42 3.94 7.71
N ALA A 214 14.34 4.08 9.05
CA ALA A 214 15.27 3.41 9.97
C ALA A 214 15.20 1.87 9.87
N TYR A 215 14.04 1.34 9.46
CA TYR A 215 13.83 -0.10 9.22
C TYR A 215 13.99 -0.50 7.74
N GLY A 216 14.44 0.41 6.88
CA GLY A 216 14.73 0.13 5.46
C GLY A 216 13.49 0.06 4.56
N PHE A 217 12.37 0.63 4.99
CA PHE A 217 11.11 0.65 4.24
C PHE A 217 10.86 2.00 3.58
N GLU A 218 9.98 2.03 2.58
CA GLU A 218 9.66 3.23 1.80
C GLU A 218 8.19 3.64 2.00
N PRO A 219 7.90 4.61 2.88
CA PRO A 219 6.53 5.05 3.13
C PRO A 219 5.88 5.76 1.93
N ASP A 220 6.68 6.28 1.01
CA ASP A 220 6.22 6.97 -0.19
C ASP A 220 6.18 6.05 -1.43
N ALA A 221 6.04 4.76 -1.21
CA ALA A 221 6.08 3.71 -2.23
C ALA A 221 5.19 4.02 -3.45
N GLY A 222 4.04 4.68 -3.23
CA GLY A 222 3.11 5.00 -4.30
C GLY A 222 3.75 5.72 -5.50
N ARG A 223 4.61 6.71 -5.25
CA ARG A 223 5.33 7.45 -6.31
C ARG A 223 6.46 6.65 -6.95
N HIS A 224 6.96 5.62 -6.26
CA HIS A 224 8.07 4.80 -6.72
C HIS A 224 7.64 3.61 -7.57
N LEU A 225 6.37 3.18 -7.52
CA LEU A 225 5.88 1.96 -8.17
C LEU A 225 6.26 1.86 -9.64
N LEU A 226 6.09 2.93 -10.41
CA LEU A 226 6.44 2.92 -11.84
C LEU A 226 7.94 2.65 -12.06
N SER A 227 8.80 3.29 -11.26
CA SER A 227 10.25 3.07 -11.33
C SER A 227 10.63 1.65 -10.95
N TRP A 228 10.04 1.11 -9.87
CA TRP A 228 10.32 -0.25 -9.41
C TRP A 228 9.86 -1.32 -10.41
N VAL A 229 8.69 -1.14 -11.00
CA VAL A 229 8.17 -2.02 -12.05
C VAL A 229 9.11 -2.04 -13.26
N GLN A 230 9.64 -0.88 -13.69
CA GLN A 230 10.62 -0.80 -14.76
C GLN A 230 11.94 -1.50 -14.40
N GLN A 231 12.45 -1.31 -13.17
CA GLN A 231 13.64 -1.98 -12.66
C GLN A 231 13.46 -3.50 -12.51
N ALA A 232 12.24 -3.96 -12.30
CA ALA A 232 11.90 -5.38 -12.32
C ALA A 232 11.83 -5.99 -13.73
N GLY A 233 12.01 -5.16 -14.79
CA GLY A 233 12.10 -5.61 -16.16
C GLY A 233 10.76 -5.71 -16.90
N PHE A 234 9.72 -4.99 -16.44
CA PHE A 234 8.48 -4.85 -17.20
C PHE A 234 8.66 -3.85 -18.35
N ASP A 235 7.96 -4.10 -19.46
CA ASP A 235 7.96 -3.21 -20.61
C ASP A 235 7.18 -1.93 -20.32
N VAL A 236 7.84 -0.77 -20.44
CA VAL A 236 7.23 0.56 -20.27
C VAL A 236 6.03 0.77 -21.18
N GLN A 237 6.06 0.24 -22.41
CA GLN A 237 4.97 0.37 -23.37
C GLN A 237 3.73 -0.45 -22.99
N GLN A 238 3.89 -1.42 -22.10
CA GLN A 238 2.83 -2.29 -21.60
C GLN A 238 2.50 -2.04 -20.12
N THR A 239 2.92 -0.89 -19.61
CA THR A 239 2.74 -0.46 -18.22
C THR A 239 1.87 0.78 -18.18
N VAL A 240 0.78 0.73 -17.40
CA VAL A 240 -0.18 1.83 -17.22
C VAL A 240 -0.13 2.30 -15.78
N PRO A 241 0.51 3.44 -15.48
CA PRO A 241 0.45 4.06 -14.16
C PRO A 241 -0.86 4.82 -14.00
N SER A 242 -1.40 4.81 -12.78
CA SER A 242 -2.53 5.63 -12.35
C SER A 242 -2.39 6.02 -10.88
N ALA A 243 -3.35 6.77 -10.37
CA ALA A 243 -3.43 7.10 -8.95
C ALA A 243 -4.89 7.17 -8.52
N SER A 244 -5.13 6.81 -7.27
CA SER A 244 -6.42 6.98 -6.62
C SER A 244 -6.25 7.50 -5.20
N SER A 245 -7.34 7.88 -4.55
CA SER A 245 -7.27 8.37 -3.17
C SER A 245 -8.36 7.76 -2.30
N TRP A 246 -8.03 7.54 -1.03
CA TRP A 246 -9.02 7.40 0.03
C TRP A 246 -9.26 8.75 0.69
N CYS A 247 -10.50 9.01 1.08
CA CYS A 247 -10.88 10.27 1.73
C CYS A 247 -11.72 9.97 2.97
N TYR A 248 -11.36 10.59 4.09
CA TYR A 248 -12.03 10.50 5.39
C TYR A 248 -12.53 11.90 5.77
N ALA A 249 -13.80 12.20 5.48
CA ALA A 249 -14.38 13.52 5.66
C ALA A 249 -15.72 13.53 6.38
N THR A 250 -16.48 12.42 6.39
CA THR A 250 -17.70 12.34 7.19
C THR A 250 -17.37 12.23 8.69
N PRO A 251 -18.26 12.65 9.61
CA PRO A 251 -18.01 12.48 11.04
C PRO A 251 -17.66 11.05 11.44
N THR A 252 -18.29 10.05 10.84
CA THR A 252 -18.02 8.63 11.10
C THR A 252 -16.64 8.24 10.61
N ASP A 253 -16.25 8.66 9.39
CA ASP A 253 -14.94 8.35 8.81
C ASP A 253 -13.82 8.99 9.62
N ARG A 254 -13.97 10.27 10.02
CA ARG A 254 -12.98 10.98 10.83
C ARG A 254 -12.78 10.33 12.20
N GLN A 255 -13.87 10.01 12.89
CA GLN A 255 -13.79 9.32 14.17
C GLN A 255 -13.10 7.98 14.05
N TRP A 256 -13.48 7.20 13.03
CA TRP A 256 -12.89 5.90 12.80
C TRP A 256 -11.40 6.00 12.46
N TRP A 257 -11.02 6.89 11.53
CA TRP A 257 -9.63 7.03 11.09
C TRP A 257 -8.73 7.62 12.19
N GLY A 258 -9.19 8.64 12.89
CA GLY A 258 -8.48 9.21 14.04
C GLY A 258 -8.27 8.20 15.15
N GLN A 259 -9.29 7.38 15.47
CA GLN A 259 -9.16 6.31 16.46
C GLN A 259 -8.15 5.25 16.03
N VAL A 260 -8.17 4.84 14.75
CA VAL A 260 -7.21 3.87 14.20
C VAL A 260 -5.78 4.36 14.39
N TRP A 261 -5.49 5.63 14.06
CA TRP A 261 -4.15 6.16 14.20
C TRP A 261 -3.76 6.46 15.64
N ALA A 262 -4.68 6.97 16.45
CA ALA A 262 -4.43 7.15 17.89
C ALA A 262 -4.00 5.83 18.56
N GLU A 263 -4.69 4.73 18.28
CA GLU A 263 -4.30 3.41 18.79
C GLU A 263 -2.96 2.93 18.21
N ARG A 264 -2.69 3.19 16.92
CA ARG A 264 -1.41 2.82 16.29
C ARG A 264 -0.23 3.56 16.91
N CYS A 265 -0.39 4.83 17.25
CA CYS A 265 0.66 5.63 17.89
C CYS A 265 1.12 5.05 19.23
N VAL A 266 0.28 4.30 19.95
CA VAL A 266 0.62 3.81 21.30
C VAL A 266 0.74 2.28 21.40
N ALA A 267 0.16 1.51 20.48
CA ALA A 267 -0.01 0.06 20.67
C ALA A 267 0.40 -0.81 19.48
N SER A 268 0.80 -0.24 18.34
CA SER A 268 1.26 -1.02 17.18
C SER A 268 2.79 -1.20 17.16
N ASN A 269 3.30 -1.98 16.20
CA ASN A 269 4.75 -2.10 15.99
C ASN A 269 5.41 -0.74 15.72
N PHE A 270 4.70 0.20 15.07
CA PHE A 270 5.19 1.56 14.88
C PHE A 270 5.62 2.22 16.21
N ALA A 271 4.80 2.10 17.25
CA ALA A 271 5.15 2.61 18.59
C ALA A 271 6.38 1.90 19.18
N GLY A 272 6.47 0.59 19.01
CA GLY A 272 7.63 -0.19 19.43
C GLY A 272 8.90 0.23 18.70
N GLN A 273 8.85 0.29 17.37
CA GLN A 273 9.96 0.69 16.50
C GLN A 273 10.43 2.12 16.76
N ALA A 274 9.51 3.07 16.98
CA ALA A 274 9.84 4.45 17.34
C ALA A 274 10.64 4.54 18.65
N LYS A 275 10.25 3.74 19.66
CA LYS A 275 10.96 3.67 20.94
C LYS A 275 12.30 2.95 20.84
N GLU A 276 12.37 1.83 20.15
CA GLU A 276 13.59 1.05 19.94
C GLU A 276 14.66 1.84 19.18
N SER A 277 14.24 2.65 18.20
CA SER A 277 15.14 3.55 17.46
C SER A 277 15.48 4.86 18.18
N GLY A 278 14.85 5.13 19.34
CA GLY A 278 15.06 6.35 20.12
C GLY A 278 14.48 7.61 19.46
N LEU A 279 13.58 7.46 18.49
CA LEU A 279 12.95 8.58 17.76
C LEU A 279 11.77 9.18 18.54
N ALA A 280 11.11 8.40 19.39
CA ALA A 280 10.03 8.90 20.26
C ALA A 280 9.99 8.11 21.59
N ASP A 281 9.49 8.75 22.64
CA ASP A 281 9.15 8.11 23.90
C ASP A 281 7.61 7.95 24.07
N ASP A 282 7.20 7.34 25.17
CA ASP A 282 5.76 7.12 25.44
C ASP A 282 4.98 8.45 25.51
N VAL A 283 5.58 9.52 26.04
CA VAL A 283 4.93 10.84 26.16
C VAL A 283 4.67 11.46 24.79
N ALA A 284 5.66 11.40 23.89
CA ALA A 284 5.53 11.89 22.52
C ALA A 284 4.46 11.09 21.76
N LEU A 285 4.48 9.75 21.87
CA LEU A 285 3.52 8.87 21.20
C LEU A 285 2.08 9.07 21.72
N GLU A 286 1.89 9.29 23.03
CA GLU A 286 0.59 9.62 23.61
C GLU A 286 0.08 10.99 23.13
N GLN A 287 0.98 11.97 22.97
CA GLN A 287 0.63 13.27 22.42
C GLN A 287 0.15 13.15 20.96
N LEU A 288 0.86 12.41 20.11
CA LEU A 288 0.43 12.15 18.74
C LEU A 288 -0.92 11.44 18.68
N ALA A 289 -1.18 10.49 19.57
CA ALA A 289 -2.48 9.85 19.68
C ALA A 289 -3.58 10.86 20.01
N GLN A 290 -3.33 11.78 20.94
CA GLN A 290 -4.28 12.85 21.30
C GLN A 290 -4.52 13.83 20.14
N ASP A 291 -3.49 14.14 19.34
CA ASP A 291 -3.60 15.01 18.18
C ASP A 291 -4.48 14.40 17.09
N TRP A 292 -4.38 13.09 16.85
CA TRP A 292 -5.28 12.36 15.98
C TRP A 292 -6.74 12.39 16.46
N LEU A 293 -6.96 12.21 17.76
CA LEU A 293 -8.31 12.30 18.35
C LEU A 293 -8.88 13.72 18.27
N THR A 294 -8.02 14.75 18.41
CA THR A 294 -8.40 16.15 18.28
C THR A 294 -8.79 16.47 16.83
N TRP A 295 -7.99 16.04 15.84
CA TRP A 295 -8.33 16.18 14.43
C TRP A 295 -9.67 15.48 14.10
N ALA A 296 -9.92 14.29 14.63
CA ALA A 296 -11.15 13.55 14.40
C ALA A 296 -12.42 14.30 14.84
N GLN A 297 -12.31 15.21 15.81
CA GLN A 297 -13.40 16.04 16.32
C GLN A 297 -13.62 17.33 15.53
N ALA A 298 -12.71 17.71 14.63
CA ALA A 298 -12.87 18.90 13.82
C ALA A 298 -14.12 18.80 12.93
N PRO A 299 -15.08 19.75 13.01
CA PRO A 299 -16.37 19.62 12.31
C PRO A 299 -16.23 19.66 10.79
N ASP A 300 -15.17 20.28 10.29
CA ASP A 300 -14.77 20.45 8.91
C ASP A 300 -13.51 19.66 8.55
N GLY A 301 -13.14 18.68 9.39
CA GLY A 301 -11.97 17.81 9.19
C GLY A 301 -12.08 17.01 7.89
N TRP A 302 -10.97 16.96 7.18
CA TRP A 302 -10.80 16.25 5.93
C TRP A 302 -9.40 15.62 5.91
N PHE A 303 -9.27 14.37 5.47
CA PHE A 303 -8.00 13.68 5.31
C PHE A 303 -8.03 12.86 4.02
N ALA A 304 -6.97 12.95 3.22
CA ALA A 304 -6.83 12.15 2.02
C ALA A 304 -5.49 11.41 1.99
N ILE A 305 -5.54 10.19 1.48
CA ILE A 305 -4.39 9.34 1.22
C ILE A 305 -4.28 9.12 -0.28
N LEU A 306 -3.22 9.63 -0.89
CA LEU A 306 -2.89 9.29 -2.27
C LEU A 306 -2.28 7.88 -2.32
N HIS A 307 -2.69 7.13 -3.33
CA HIS A 307 -2.07 5.85 -3.69
C HIS A 307 -1.59 5.90 -5.13
N GLY A 308 -0.34 5.48 -5.35
CA GLY A 308 0.13 5.12 -6.68
C GLY A 308 -0.41 3.75 -7.08
N GLU A 309 -0.64 3.58 -8.36
CA GLU A 309 -1.16 2.34 -8.95
C GLU A 309 -0.39 2.05 -10.23
N VAL A 310 -0.04 0.80 -10.45
CA VAL A 310 0.57 0.36 -11.71
C VAL A 310 -0.06 -0.96 -12.15
N LEU A 311 -0.50 -0.99 -13.40
CA LEU A 311 -0.92 -2.19 -14.10
C LEU A 311 0.07 -2.48 -15.21
N ALA A 312 0.78 -3.60 -15.14
CA ALA A 312 1.80 -3.99 -16.10
C ALA A 312 1.51 -5.39 -16.68
N ARG A 313 1.96 -5.66 -17.89
CA ARG A 313 1.93 -7.00 -18.47
C ARG A 313 3.24 -7.72 -18.25
N ALA A 314 3.16 -8.98 -17.84
CA ALA A 314 4.30 -9.87 -17.65
C ALA A 314 4.90 -10.36 -18.96
#